data_a47c8693d51976710bb9ba2d659fe766
#
_entry.id   a47c8693d51976710bb9ba2d659fe766
#
_cell.length_a   1.000
_cell.length_b   1.000
_cell.length_c   1.000
_cell.angle_alpha   90.00
_cell.angle_beta   90.00
_cell.angle_gamma   90.00
#
_symmetry.space_group_name_H-M   'P 1'
#
loop_
_entity.id
_entity.type
_entity.pdbx_description
1 polymer ?
#
loop_
_entity_poly.entity_id
_entity_poly.type
_entity_poly.pdbx_seq_one_letter_code
_entity_poly.pdbx_strand_id
1 'polypeptide(L)'
;RDQNVLLKIVEEGPPYAAFIFCADSPASLLETIRSRCVLLRCGGGDEQPLCQAAGELCEAFGKGRLLPVVRCLTALETGKCRREELRQILQDCWRAAAEALLVRRGKPRPDPLCAREAAALSDRLTDRQLASLADMLAQYAGECDYNVGVGQVLGAIAVRWEELL
;
A
#
# COMPACT_ATOMS: atom_id res chain seq x y z
N ARG A 1 -19.48 22.71 -19.47
CA ARG A 1 -20.81 22.34 -20.03
C ARG A 1 -21.02 20.83 -20.02
N ASP A 2 -19.98 20.05 -20.17
CA ASP A 2 -20.10 18.59 -20.39
C ASP A 2 -20.30 17.76 -19.10
N GLN A 3 -19.98 18.31 -17.95
CA GLN A 3 -20.11 17.56 -16.68
C GLN A 3 -21.57 17.26 -16.27
N ASN A 4 -22.53 18.06 -16.73
CA ASN A 4 -23.95 17.83 -16.45
C ASN A 4 -24.49 16.57 -17.18
N VAL A 5 -23.90 16.20 -18.31
CA VAL A 5 -24.25 14.97 -19.03
C VAL A 5 -23.79 13.74 -18.23
N LEU A 6 -22.65 13.85 -17.54
CA LEU A 6 -22.11 12.80 -16.68
C LEU A 6 -23.00 12.52 -15.48
N LEU A 7 -23.68 13.52 -14.93
CA LEU A 7 -24.61 13.34 -13.81
C LEU A 7 -25.69 12.31 -14.11
N LYS A 8 -26.31 12.42 -15.28
CA LYS A 8 -27.34 11.48 -15.71
C LYS A 8 -26.82 10.05 -15.84
N ILE A 9 -25.59 9.90 -16.34
CA ILE A 9 -24.94 8.59 -16.48
C ILE A 9 -24.60 8.00 -15.10
N VAL A 10 -24.18 8.82 -14.15
CA VAL A 10 -23.85 8.37 -12.78
C VAL A 10 -25.12 8.02 -12.00
N GLU A 11 -26.24 8.72 -12.24
CA GLU A 11 -27.51 8.48 -11.54
C GLU A 11 -28.32 7.32 -12.14
N GLU A 12 -28.33 7.22 -13.46
CA GLU A 12 -29.20 6.26 -14.21
C GLU A 12 -28.37 5.15 -14.90
N GLY A 13 -27.07 5.06 -14.60
CA GLY A 13 -26.19 4.08 -15.22
C GLY A 13 -26.61 2.63 -14.95
N PRO A 14 -26.31 1.72 -15.88
CA PRO A 14 -26.69 0.33 -15.74
C PRO A 14 -25.98 -0.30 -14.53
N PRO A 15 -26.64 -1.20 -13.77
CA PRO A 15 -26.12 -1.77 -12.54
C PRO A 15 -24.86 -2.64 -12.70
N TYR A 16 -24.52 -2.98 -13.93
CA TYR A 16 -23.31 -3.74 -14.28
C TYR A 16 -22.12 -2.84 -14.71
N ALA A 17 -22.30 -1.51 -14.73
CA ALA A 17 -21.24 -0.57 -15.13
C ALA A 17 -20.63 0.12 -13.92
N ALA A 18 -19.29 0.21 -13.90
CA ALA A 18 -18.54 1.07 -13.00
C ALA A 18 -17.89 2.21 -13.79
N PHE A 19 -17.94 3.43 -13.25
CA PHE A 19 -17.37 4.60 -13.89
C PHE A 19 -16.19 5.09 -13.08
N ILE A 20 -15.07 5.34 -13.74
CA ILE A 20 -13.86 5.92 -13.14
C ILE A 20 -13.62 7.27 -13.80
N PHE A 21 -13.67 8.34 -13.01
CA PHE A 21 -13.38 9.70 -13.46
C PHE A 21 -11.99 10.09 -13.01
N CYS A 22 -11.13 10.45 -13.95
CA CYS A 22 -9.79 10.97 -13.68
C CYS A 22 -9.82 12.50 -13.78
N ALA A 23 -9.29 13.16 -12.76
CA ALA A 23 -9.21 14.63 -12.72
C ALA A 23 -7.95 15.05 -11.94
N ASP A 24 -7.34 16.16 -12.34
CA ASP A 24 -6.14 16.69 -11.67
C ASP A 24 -6.43 17.17 -10.24
N SER A 25 -7.66 17.61 -9.98
CA SER A 25 -8.09 18.06 -8.67
C SER A 25 -9.57 17.74 -8.43
N PRO A 26 -9.96 17.34 -7.22
CA PRO A 26 -11.38 17.19 -6.88
C PRO A 26 -12.18 18.49 -7.06
N ALA A 27 -11.53 19.65 -6.94
CA ALA A 27 -12.17 20.94 -7.10
C ALA A 27 -12.56 21.23 -8.56
N SER A 28 -12.00 20.53 -9.54
CA SER A 28 -12.37 20.66 -10.95
C SER A 28 -13.68 19.94 -11.30
N LEU A 29 -14.18 19.08 -10.41
CA LEU A 29 -15.41 18.34 -10.56
C LEU A 29 -16.57 19.03 -9.83
N LEU A 30 -17.75 19.00 -10.44
CA LEU A 30 -18.98 19.48 -9.81
C LEU A 30 -19.21 18.73 -8.48
N GLU A 31 -19.67 19.46 -7.48
CA GLU A 31 -19.97 18.89 -6.15
C GLU A 31 -21.00 17.76 -6.23
N THR A 32 -21.94 17.88 -7.14
CA THR A 32 -22.96 16.85 -7.44
C THR A 32 -22.37 15.53 -7.96
N ILE A 33 -21.26 15.57 -8.70
CA ILE A 33 -20.53 14.37 -9.12
C ILE A 33 -19.74 13.82 -7.94
N ARG A 34 -19.02 14.71 -7.22
CA ARG A 34 -18.21 14.29 -6.06
C ARG A 34 -19.03 13.60 -4.96
N SER A 35 -20.24 14.06 -4.70
CA SER A 35 -21.11 13.48 -3.67
C SER A 35 -21.61 12.06 -4.01
N ARG A 36 -21.51 11.66 -5.28
CA ARG A 36 -21.94 10.34 -5.77
C ARG A 36 -20.79 9.40 -6.09
N CYS A 37 -19.55 9.85 -5.93
CA CYS A 37 -18.36 9.08 -6.25
C CYS A 37 -17.51 8.87 -4.99
N VAL A 38 -16.82 7.73 -4.94
CA VAL A 38 -15.76 7.50 -3.96
C VAL A 38 -14.49 8.19 -4.47
N LEU A 39 -13.95 9.11 -3.67
CA LEU A 39 -12.75 9.82 -4.03
C LEU A 39 -11.51 8.97 -3.73
N LEU A 40 -10.82 8.57 -4.78
CA LEU A 40 -9.51 7.94 -4.70
C LEU A 40 -8.44 8.95 -5.09
N ARG A 41 -7.53 9.26 -4.20
CA ARG A 41 -6.39 10.12 -4.52
C ARG A 41 -5.22 9.25 -4.99
N CYS A 42 -4.86 9.42 -6.26
CA CYS A 42 -3.75 8.71 -6.88
C CYS A 42 -2.60 9.70 -7.07
N GLY A 43 -1.55 9.59 -6.28
CA GLY A 43 -0.38 10.47 -6.35
C GLY A 43 -0.57 11.82 -5.65
N GLY A 44 0.51 12.59 -5.55
CA GLY A 44 0.50 13.96 -5.02
C GLY A 44 0.71 14.10 -3.51
N GLY A 45 1.20 13.07 -2.83
CA GLY A 45 1.97 13.29 -1.61
C GLY A 45 3.40 13.70 -2.01
N ASP A 46 4.07 14.51 -1.22
CA ASP A 46 5.51 14.71 -1.37
C ASP A 46 6.15 13.32 -1.43
N GLU A 47 6.64 12.95 -2.63
CA GLU A 47 7.29 11.66 -2.85
C GLU A 47 8.55 11.65 -2.00
N GLN A 48 8.46 11.06 -0.83
CA GLN A 48 9.58 10.92 0.09
C GLN A 48 10.18 9.51 -0.04
N PRO A 49 11.50 9.38 0.16
CA PRO A 49 12.12 8.08 0.33
C PRO A 49 11.42 7.30 1.45
N LEU A 50 11.46 5.98 1.36
CA LEU A 50 10.93 5.14 2.45
C LEU A 50 11.64 5.48 3.77
N CYS A 51 10.90 5.43 4.87
CA CYS A 51 11.53 5.56 6.18
C CYS A 51 12.50 4.38 6.44
N GLN A 52 13.52 4.60 7.27
CA GLN A 52 14.55 3.59 7.53
C GLN A 52 13.96 2.25 7.98
N ALA A 53 12.98 2.29 8.89
CA ALA A 53 12.35 1.08 9.42
C ALA A 53 11.61 0.28 8.32
N ALA A 54 11.00 0.96 7.36
CA ALA A 54 10.39 0.31 6.20
C ALA A 54 11.43 -0.35 5.30
N GLY A 55 12.57 0.32 5.06
CA GLY A 55 13.68 -0.24 4.30
C GLY A 55 14.22 -1.52 4.94
N GLU A 56 14.45 -1.50 6.26
CA GLU A 56 14.91 -2.67 7.02
C GLU A 56 13.89 -3.83 6.97
N LEU A 57 12.61 -3.50 7.08
CA LEU A 57 11.54 -4.51 7.02
C LEU A 57 11.38 -5.09 5.60
N CYS A 58 11.51 -4.28 4.55
CA CYS A 58 11.53 -4.76 3.16
C CYS A 58 12.73 -5.68 2.90
N GLU A 59 13.93 -5.34 3.38
CA GLU A 59 15.09 -6.21 3.29
C GLU A 59 14.87 -7.54 4.05
N ALA A 60 14.19 -7.49 5.19
CA ALA A 60 13.86 -8.69 5.96
C ALA A 60 12.88 -9.60 5.22
N PHE A 61 11.80 -9.04 4.63
CA PHE A 61 10.87 -9.79 3.77
C PHE A 61 11.58 -10.37 2.55
N GLY A 62 12.46 -9.58 1.90
CA GLY A 62 13.24 -10.00 0.76
C GLY A 62 14.18 -11.19 1.02
N LYS A 63 14.50 -11.50 2.29
CA LYS A 63 15.26 -12.72 2.64
C LYS A 63 14.43 -14.00 2.53
N GLY A 64 13.10 -13.91 2.40
CA GLY A 64 12.21 -15.05 2.28
C GLY A 64 12.27 -16.01 3.48
N ARG A 65 12.43 -15.47 4.69
CA ARG A 65 12.53 -16.22 5.94
C ARG A 65 11.79 -15.51 7.06
N LEU A 66 11.25 -16.29 8.02
CA LEU A 66 10.50 -15.73 9.15
C LEU A 66 11.39 -14.93 10.12
N LEU A 67 12.53 -15.49 10.53
CA LEU A 67 13.35 -14.93 11.61
C LEU A 67 13.83 -13.48 11.38
N PRO A 68 14.29 -13.06 10.18
CA PRO A 68 14.63 -11.67 9.93
C PRO A 68 13.45 -10.72 10.12
N VAL A 69 12.26 -11.12 9.68
CA VAL A 69 11.04 -10.32 9.81
C VAL A 69 10.66 -10.18 11.28
N VAL A 70 10.60 -11.29 12.03
CA VAL A 70 10.31 -11.26 13.47
C VAL A 70 11.27 -10.34 14.22
N ARG A 71 12.57 -10.36 13.90
CA ARG A 71 13.55 -9.45 14.53
C ARG A 71 13.23 -7.98 14.29
N CYS A 72 12.86 -7.60 13.06
CA CYS A 72 12.46 -6.23 12.75
C CYS A 72 11.18 -5.84 13.51
N LEU A 73 10.17 -6.72 13.50
CA LEU A 73 8.90 -6.47 14.20
C LEU A 73 9.10 -6.35 15.72
N THR A 74 9.93 -7.21 16.33
CA THR A 74 10.28 -7.10 17.76
C THR A 74 11.05 -5.82 18.07
N ALA A 75 11.92 -5.36 17.16
CA ALA A 75 12.62 -4.08 17.34
C ALA A 75 11.64 -2.90 17.33
N LEU A 76 10.63 -2.90 16.46
CA LEU A 76 9.57 -1.89 16.44
C LEU A 76 8.75 -1.92 17.74
N GLU A 77 8.40 -3.09 18.25
CA GLU A 77 7.66 -3.23 19.50
C GLU A 77 8.45 -2.74 20.70
N THR A 78 9.71 -3.17 20.83
CA THR A 78 10.60 -2.76 21.93
C THR A 78 10.96 -1.28 21.87
N GLY A 79 11.05 -0.72 20.65
CA GLY A 79 11.21 0.72 20.39
C GLY A 79 9.97 1.54 20.69
N LYS A 80 8.86 0.91 21.13
CA LYS A 80 7.57 1.57 21.40
C LYS A 80 7.05 2.35 20.20
N CYS A 81 7.15 1.77 19.01
CA CYS A 81 6.60 2.30 17.78
C CYS A 81 5.12 2.71 17.99
N ARG A 82 4.78 3.93 17.61
CA ARG A 82 3.41 4.43 17.70
C ARG A 82 2.59 3.93 16.50
N ARG A 83 1.29 3.95 16.65
CA ARG A 83 0.35 3.44 15.64
C ARG A 83 0.46 4.18 14.29
N GLU A 84 0.55 5.50 14.35
CA GLU A 84 0.71 6.34 13.15
C GLU A 84 2.03 6.06 12.44
N GLU A 85 3.08 5.83 13.22
CA GLU A 85 4.41 5.46 12.72
C GLU A 85 4.39 4.07 12.09
N LEU A 86 3.78 3.08 12.74
CA LEU A 86 3.60 1.74 12.17
C LEU A 86 2.80 1.79 10.86
N ARG A 87 1.72 2.56 10.84
CA ARG A 87 0.93 2.75 9.62
C ARG A 87 1.80 3.27 8.46
N GLN A 88 2.63 4.28 8.73
CA GLN A 88 3.53 4.83 7.71
C GLN A 88 4.55 3.79 7.23
N ILE A 89 5.16 3.04 8.16
CA ILE A 89 6.09 1.95 7.84
C ILE A 89 5.44 0.92 6.92
N LEU A 90 4.21 0.49 7.24
CA LEU A 90 3.49 -0.50 6.44
C LEU A 90 3.10 0.04 5.06
N GLN A 91 2.70 1.32 4.97
CA GLN A 91 2.41 1.98 3.70
C GLN A 91 3.66 2.09 2.81
N ASP A 92 4.80 2.42 3.39
CA ASP A 92 6.07 2.48 2.69
C ASP A 92 6.48 1.08 2.19
N CYS A 93 6.36 0.05 3.01
CA CYS A 93 6.60 -1.35 2.58
C CYS A 93 5.64 -1.78 1.47
N TRP A 94 4.36 -1.40 1.57
CA TRP A 94 3.38 -1.66 0.51
C TRP A 94 3.79 -1.02 -0.80
N ARG A 95 4.26 0.23 -0.78
CA ARG A 95 4.74 0.94 -1.98
C ARG A 95 5.89 0.18 -2.64
N ALA A 96 6.86 -0.29 -1.86
CA ALA A 96 7.97 -1.09 -2.36
C ALA A 96 7.51 -2.44 -2.95
N ALA A 97 6.56 -3.13 -2.31
CA ALA A 97 6.01 -4.40 -2.82
C ALA A 97 5.20 -4.22 -4.11
N ALA A 98 4.38 -3.16 -4.18
CA ALA A 98 3.65 -2.80 -5.38
C ALA A 98 4.60 -2.44 -6.54
N GLU A 99 5.66 -1.68 -6.27
CA GLU A 99 6.67 -1.34 -7.26
C GLU A 99 7.41 -2.58 -7.77
N ALA A 100 7.78 -3.51 -6.88
CA ALA A 100 8.39 -4.79 -7.26
C ALA A 100 7.52 -5.56 -8.25
N LEU A 101 6.20 -5.62 -8.03
CA LEU A 101 5.24 -6.24 -8.94
C LEU A 101 5.16 -5.53 -10.29
N LEU A 102 5.12 -4.20 -10.28
CA LEU A 102 5.03 -3.39 -11.51
C LEU A 102 6.27 -3.57 -12.38
N VAL A 103 7.47 -3.54 -11.78
CA VAL A 103 8.73 -3.77 -12.51
C VAL A 103 8.76 -5.15 -13.13
N ARG A 104 8.38 -6.19 -12.40
CA ARG A 104 8.30 -7.57 -12.93
C ARG A 104 7.27 -7.73 -14.05
N ARG A 105 6.21 -6.93 -14.05
CA ARG A 105 5.17 -6.92 -15.11
C ARG A 105 5.47 -6.00 -16.27
N GLY A 106 6.67 -5.45 -16.35
CA GLY A 106 7.15 -4.70 -17.50
C GLY A 106 7.16 -3.18 -17.36
N LYS A 107 7.02 -2.63 -16.13
CA LYS A 107 7.28 -1.20 -15.92
C LYS A 107 8.76 -0.91 -16.25
N PRO A 108 9.04 -0.06 -17.24
CA PRO A 108 10.41 0.09 -17.74
C PRO A 108 11.35 0.89 -16.83
N ARG A 109 10.79 1.65 -15.89
CA ARG A 109 11.57 2.46 -14.94
C ARG A 109 11.01 2.27 -13.53
N PRO A 110 11.81 1.73 -12.60
CA PRO A 110 11.42 1.64 -11.20
C PRO A 110 11.34 3.05 -10.59
N ASP A 111 10.48 3.20 -9.58
CA ASP A 111 10.43 4.41 -8.77
C ASP A 111 11.78 4.56 -8.03
N PRO A 112 12.55 5.64 -8.28
CA PRO A 112 13.87 5.82 -7.67
C PRO A 112 13.82 5.89 -6.14
N LEU A 113 12.68 6.24 -5.57
CA LEU A 113 12.50 6.41 -4.12
C LEU A 113 12.35 5.09 -3.35
N CYS A 114 12.04 3.99 -4.05
CA CYS A 114 11.92 2.66 -3.46
C CYS A 114 12.54 1.55 -4.33
N ALA A 115 13.33 1.91 -5.35
CA ALA A 115 13.90 0.95 -6.29
C ALA A 115 14.77 -0.12 -5.62
N ARG A 116 15.54 0.25 -4.59
CA ARG A 116 16.39 -0.68 -3.83
C ARG A 116 15.55 -1.70 -3.08
N GLU A 117 14.53 -1.27 -2.39
CA GLU A 117 13.65 -2.11 -1.59
C GLU A 117 12.78 -2.99 -2.49
N ALA A 118 12.29 -2.44 -3.59
CA ALA A 118 11.57 -3.20 -4.61
C ALA A 118 12.43 -4.30 -5.23
N ALA A 119 13.70 -4.02 -5.53
CA ALA A 119 14.65 -5.03 -6.01
C ALA A 119 14.88 -6.12 -4.96
N ALA A 120 15.13 -5.76 -3.70
CA ALA A 120 15.33 -6.71 -2.62
C ALA A 120 14.14 -7.67 -2.43
N LEU A 121 12.92 -7.18 -2.61
CA LEU A 121 11.71 -8.00 -2.57
C LEU A 121 11.57 -8.88 -3.81
N SER A 122 11.84 -8.34 -5.00
CA SER A 122 11.67 -9.06 -6.28
C SER A 122 12.68 -10.18 -6.48
N ASP A 123 13.88 -10.11 -5.90
CA ASP A 123 14.94 -11.08 -6.09
C ASP A 123 14.60 -12.47 -5.57
N ARG A 124 13.81 -12.57 -4.52
CA ARG A 124 13.55 -13.82 -3.82
C ARG A 124 12.07 -14.22 -3.77
N LEU A 125 11.18 -13.27 -3.80
CA LEU A 125 9.75 -13.53 -3.70
C LEU A 125 9.14 -13.79 -5.07
N THR A 126 8.23 -14.75 -5.15
CA THR A 126 7.43 -15.00 -6.35
C THR A 126 6.37 -13.90 -6.52
N ASP A 127 5.78 -13.79 -7.71
CA ASP A 127 4.68 -12.83 -7.98
C ASP A 127 3.50 -13.03 -7.03
N ARG A 128 3.20 -14.30 -6.72
CA ARG A 128 2.13 -14.65 -5.78
C ARG A 128 2.46 -14.16 -4.36
N GLN A 129 3.69 -14.39 -3.90
CA GLN A 129 4.14 -13.93 -2.58
C GLN A 129 4.18 -12.41 -2.49
N LEU A 130 4.65 -11.72 -3.54
CA LEU A 130 4.63 -10.26 -3.61
C LEU A 130 3.22 -9.69 -3.56
N ALA A 131 2.28 -10.27 -4.31
CA ALA A 131 0.88 -9.85 -4.28
C ALA A 131 0.27 -10.07 -2.89
N SER A 132 0.46 -11.25 -2.29
CA SER A 132 -0.04 -11.54 -0.95
C SER A 132 0.62 -10.67 0.13
N LEU A 133 1.91 -10.34 -0.02
CA LEU A 133 2.60 -9.39 0.85
C LEU A 133 1.99 -7.99 0.73
N ALA A 134 1.74 -7.51 -0.48
CA ALA A 134 1.12 -6.20 -0.69
C ALA A 134 -0.28 -6.15 -0.07
N ASP A 135 -1.11 -7.18 -0.28
CA ASP A 135 -2.45 -7.28 0.31
C ASP A 135 -2.38 -7.27 1.84
N MET A 136 -1.47 -8.05 2.43
CA MET A 136 -1.25 -8.10 3.87
C MET A 136 -0.84 -6.73 4.44
N LEU A 137 0.11 -6.05 3.80
CA LEU A 137 0.59 -4.74 4.25
C LEU A 137 -0.51 -3.68 4.16
N ALA A 138 -1.32 -3.68 3.09
CA ALA A 138 -2.46 -2.78 2.93
C ALA A 138 -3.51 -3.02 4.01
N GLN A 139 -3.84 -4.29 4.29
CA GLN A 139 -4.79 -4.66 5.33
C GLN A 139 -4.34 -4.13 6.70
N TYR A 140 -3.12 -4.46 7.13
CA TYR A 140 -2.64 -4.07 8.45
C TYR A 140 -2.36 -2.58 8.58
N ALA A 141 -2.00 -1.88 7.50
CA ALA A 141 -1.96 -0.43 7.50
C ALA A 141 -3.35 0.18 7.76
N GLY A 142 -4.40 -0.40 7.16
CA GLY A 142 -5.79 -0.02 7.42
C GLY A 142 -6.25 -0.32 8.86
N GLU A 143 -5.81 -1.44 9.45
CA GLU A 143 -6.12 -1.78 10.84
C GLU A 143 -5.54 -0.78 11.85
N CYS A 144 -4.44 -0.10 11.49
CA CYS A 144 -3.89 0.98 12.30
C CYS A 144 -4.84 2.20 12.43
N ASP A 145 -5.84 2.35 11.58
CA ASP A 145 -6.86 3.40 11.71
C ASP A 145 -7.89 3.08 12.83
N TYR A 146 -7.95 1.83 13.26
CA TYR A 146 -8.83 1.37 14.34
C TYR A 146 -8.07 1.25 15.66
N ASN A 147 -8.79 1.03 16.76
CA ASN A 147 -8.17 0.94 18.09
C ASN A 147 -7.57 -0.44 18.39
N VAL A 148 -6.72 -0.94 17.46
CA VAL A 148 -5.96 -2.19 17.62
C VAL A 148 -4.59 -1.88 18.23
N GLY A 149 -4.12 -2.73 19.12
CA GLY A 149 -2.80 -2.58 19.74
C GLY A 149 -1.66 -2.83 18.74
N VAL A 150 -0.61 -1.99 18.77
CA VAL A 150 0.56 -2.14 17.88
C VAL A 150 1.16 -3.55 17.94
N GLY A 151 1.36 -4.10 19.16
CA GLY A 151 1.88 -5.46 19.33
C GLY A 151 1.00 -6.54 18.72
N GLN A 152 -0.33 -6.34 18.70
CA GLN A 152 -1.26 -7.27 18.06
C GLN A 152 -1.08 -7.26 16.54
N VAL A 153 -0.96 -6.07 15.93
CA VAL A 153 -0.70 -5.93 14.49
C VAL A 153 0.64 -6.55 14.11
N LEU A 154 1.71 -6.27 14.87
CA LEU A 154 3.03 -6.82 14.63
C LEU A 154 3.04 -8.35 14.74
N GLY A 155 2.38 -8.92 15.76
CA GLY A 155 2.22 -10.36 15.93
C GLY A 155 1.44 -11.01 14.76
N ALA A 156 0.36 -10.37 14.33
CA ALA A 156 -0.44 -10.84 13.21
C ALA A 156 0.35 -10.83 11.89
N ILE A 157 1.17 -9.80 11.65
CA ILE A 157 2.08 -9.75 10.50
C ILE A 157 3.07 -10.93 10.52
N ALA A 158 3.64 -11.26 11.68
CA ALA A 158 4.59 -12.37 11.79
C ALA A 158 3.93 -13.71 11.42
N VAL A 159 2.75 -13.98 11.96
CA VAL A 159 1.98 -15.21 11.68
C VAL A 159 1.60 -15.27 10.18
N ARG A 160 1.08 -14.17 9.65
CA ARG A 160 0.67 -14.13 8.26
C ARG A 160 1.84 -14.26 7.28
N TRP A 161 2.99 -13.72 7.64
CA TRP A 161 4.20 -13.90 6.86
C TRP A 161 4.67 -15.35 6.84
N GLU A 162 4.60 -16.07 7.97
CA GLU A 162 4.93 -17.50 8.03
C GLU A 162 4.06 -18.34 7.07
N GLU A 163 2.77 -18.00 6.95
CA GLU A 163 1.84 -18.67 6.02
C GLU A 163 2.18 -18.40 4.53
N LEU A 164 2.93 -17.35 4.22
CA LEU A 164 3.32 -17.00 2.87
C LEU A 164 4.65 -17.64 2.42
N LEU A 165 5.42 -18.18 3.36
CA LEU A 165 6.70 -18.83 3.08
C LEU A 165 6.52 -20.26 2.59
#